data_61cd2f5b8a33873a26980461a7b7f647
#
_entry.id   61cd2f5b8a33873a26980461a7b7f647
#
_cell.length_a   1.000
_cell.length_b   1.000
_cell.length_c   1.000
_cell.angle_alpha   90.00
_cell.angle_beta   90.00
_cell.angle_gamma   90.00
#
_symmetry.space_group_name_H-M   'P 1'
#
loop_
_entity.id
_entity.type
_entity.pdbx_description
1 polymer ?
#
loop_
_entity_poly.entity_id
_entity_poly.type
_entity_poly.pdbx_seq_one_letter_code
_entity_poly.pdbx_strand_id
1 'polypeptide(L)'
;MSQYYEMDGTTLWNPSNGASRLFLNQAKFFEEELGLPSGIGPMKSDVCEVTPVVLEIFLATALAWRGRTDHAVVQALSDGFLATLLVIAERAGITTSWAAPAGGETGGMHDVQGRSGPLSGHDGEFEWSVAVRERARQLDNFMGS
;
A
#
# COMPACT_ATOMS: atom_id res chain seq x y z
N MET A 1 -12.44 -13.59 -17.63
CA MET A 1 -11.05 -14.02 -17.62
C MET A 1 -10.37 -13.50 -16.37
N SER A 2 -9.53 -14.29 -15.80
CA SER A 2 -8.82 -13.95 -14.55
C SER A 2 -7.37 -13.61 -14.86
N GLN A 3 -6.81 -12.78 -14.04
CA GLN A 3 -5.40 -12.44 -14.10
C GLN A 3 -4.72 -12.91 -12.81
N TYR A 4 -3.43 -13.13 -12.88
CA TYR A 4 -2.69 -13.72 -11.77
C TYR A 4 -1.54 -12.81 -11.34
N TYR A 5 -1.50 -12.50 -10.06
CA TYR A 5 -0.36 -11.85 -9.44
C TYR A 5 0.45 -12.94 -8.76
N GLU A 6 1.67 -13.14 -9.20
CA GLU A 6 2.48 -14.28 -8.79
C GLU A 6 3.85 -13.85 -8.27
N MET A 7 4.36 -14.66 -7.37
CA MET A 7 5.72 -14.55 -6.87
C MET A 7 6.34 -15.96 -6.92
N ASP A 8 7.34 -16.13 -7.76
CA ASP A 8 8.05 -17.43 -7.91
C ASP A 8 7.08 -18.59 -8.17
N GLY A 9 6.10 -18.37 -9.03
CA GLY A 9 5.11 -19.38 -9.40
C GLY A 9 3.99 -19.59 -8.39
N THR A 10 3.99 -18.86 -7.29
CA THR A 10 2.92 -18.91 -6.30
C THR A 10 1.94 -17.77 -6.55
N THR A 11 0.68 -18.08 -6.71
CA THR A 11 -0.38 -17.07 -6.89
C THR A 11 -0.66 -16.34 -5.60
N LEU A 12 -0.47 -15.02 -5.60
CA LEU A 12 -0.79 -14.16 -4.47
C LEU A 12 -2.22 -13.63 -4.56
N TRP A 13 -2.68 -13.36 -5.78
CA TRP A 13 -4.01 -12.82 -6.01
C TRP A 13 -4.48 -13.15 -7.42
N ASN A 14 -5.74 -13.51 -7.55
CA ASN A 14 -6.36 -13.84 -8.83
C ASN A 14 -7.63 -13.00 -9.04
N PRO A 15 -7.48 -11.72 -9.43
CA PRO A 15 -8.62 -10.84 -9.64
C PRO A 15 -9.26 -11.00 -11.01
N SER A 16 -10.47 -10.45 -11.11
CA SER A 16 -11.06 -10.19 -12.41
C SER A 16 -10.25 -9.14 -13.19
N ASN A 17 -10.41 -9.12 -14.51
CA ASN A 17 -9.71 -8.15 -15.36
C ASN A 17 -10.00 -6.70 -14.94
N GLY A 18 -11.24 -6.42 -14.52
CA GLY A 18 -11.61 -5.07 -14.09
C GLY A 18 -10.90 -4.65 -12.80
N ALA A 19 -10.89 -5.53 -11.82
CA ALA A 19 -10.19 -5.26 -10.56
C ALA A 19 -8.69 -5.11 -10.76
N SER A 20 -8.10 -5.97 -11.57
CA SER A 20 -6.69 -5.90 -11.92
C SER A 20 -6.33 -4.58 -12.61
N ARG A 21 -7.11 -4.18 -13.60
CA ARG A 21 -6.87 -2.93 -14.33
C ARG A 21 -6.93 -1.71 -13.40
N LEU A 22 -7.93 -1.68 -12.52
CA LEU A 22 -8.05 -0.61 -11.54
C LEU A 22 -6.84 -0.57 -10.62
N PHE A 23 -6.44 -1.72 -10.10
CA PHE A 23 -5.30 -1.83 -9.19
C PHE A 23 -3.99 -1.42 -9.87
N LEU A 24 -3.73 -1.90 -11.09
CA LEU A 24 -2.51 -1.56 -11.83
C LEU A 24 -2.42 -0.06 -12.15
N ASN A 25 -3.55 0.56 -12.48
CA ASN A 25 -3.57 2.00 -12.71
C ASN A 25 -3.28 2.79 -11.44
N GLN A 26 -3.77 2.35 -10.31
CA GLN A 26 -3.45 2.96 -9.02
C GLN A 26 -1.98 2.74 -8.64
N ALA A 27 -1.47 1.55 -8.85
CA ALA A 27 -0.04 1.27 -8.62
C ALA A 27 0.84 2.19 -9.46
N LYS A 28 0.52 2.36 -10.72
CA LYS A 28 1.24 3.26 -11.62
C LYS A 28 1.17 4.71 -11.15
N PHE A 29 0.01 5.17 -10.72
CA PHE A 29 -0.13 6.51 -10.15
C PHE A 29 0.82 6.71 -8.97
N PHE A 30 0.85 5.76 -8.04
CA PHE A 30 1.70 5.86 -6.86
C PHE A 30 3.18 5.70 -7.18
N GLU A 31 3.53 4.92 -8.19
CA GLU A 31 4.91 4.87 -8.68
C GLU A 31 5.40 6.24 -9.12
N GLU A 32 4.57 6.97 -9.84
CA GLU A 32 4.89 8.34 -10.28
C GLU A 32 4.94 9.31 -9.09
N GLU A 33 3.97 9.23 -8.20
CA GLU A 33 3.87 10.12 -7.03
C GLU A 33 5.01 9.91 -6.04
N LEU A 34 5.41 8.68 -5.82
CA LEU A 34 6.48 8.34 -4.86
C LEU A 34 7.87 8.30 -5.50
N GLY A 35 7.94 8.27 -6.82
CA GLY A 35 9.21 8.19 -7.54
C GLY A 35 9.92 6.86 -7.40
N LEU A 36 9.18 5.77 -7.18
CA LEU A 36 9.72 4.43 -6.97
C LEU A 36 8.95 3.39 -7.78
N PRO A 37 9.62 2.31 -8.22
CA PRO A 37 8.90 1.16 -8.74
C PRO A 37 8.14 0.43 -7.63
N SER A 38 6.98 -0.13 -7.96
CA SER A 38 6.15 -0.82 -6.97
C SER A 38 6.56 -2.28 -6.73
N GLY A 39 7.33 -2.85 -7.63
CA GLY A 39 7.57 -4.29 -7.62
C GLY A 39 6.40 -5.09 -8.18
N ILE A 40 5.35 -4.42 -8.59
CA ILE A 40 4.24 -5.01 -9.33
C ILE A 40 4.58 -4.84 -10.81
N GLY A 41 4.96 -5.94 -11.46
CA GLY A 41 5.37 -5.89 -12.86
C GLY A 41 4.20 -5.63 -13.80
N PRO A 42 4.50 -5.38 -15.08
CA PRO A 42 3.44 -5.25 -16.06
C PRO A 42 2.71 -6.58 -16.24
N MET A 43 1.43 -6.50 -16.53
CA MET A 43 0.64 -7.68 -16.86
C MET A 43 1.06 -8.20 -18.24
N LYS A 44 1.53 -9.43 -18.29
CA LYS A 44 1.93 -10.12 -19.53
C LYS A 44 1.27 -11.47 -19.59
N SER A 45 0.51 -11.71 -20.64
CA SER A 45 -0.21 -13.00 -20.81
C SER A 45 -1.01 -13.41 -19.57
N ASP A 46 -1.71 -12.44 -19.00
CA ASP A 46 -2.54 -12.58 -17.79
C ASP A 46 -1.76 -12.91 -16.51
N VAL A 47 -0.44 -12.73 -16.51
CA VAL A 47 0.41 -12.91 -15.33
C VAL A 47 1.17 -11.61 -15.03
N CYS A 48 1.18 -11.25 -13.77
CA CYS A 48 1.92 -10.12 -13.24
C CYS A 48 2.91 -10.62 -12.18
N GLU A 49 4.19 -10.52 -12.45
CA GLU A 49 5.22 -10.91 -11.48
C GLU A 49 5.38 -9.86 -10.40
N VAL A 50 5.40 -10.31 -9.16
CA VAL A 50 5.64 -9.47 -8.00
C VAL A 50 7.06 -9.67 -7.51
N THR A 51 7.81 -8.59 -7.39
CA THR A 51 9.19 -8.60 -6.88
C THR A 51 9.19 -8.16 -5.40
N PRO A 52 9.34 -9.09 -4.45
CA PRO A 52 9.12 -8.82 -3.03
C PRO A 52 10.00 -7.71 -2.46
N VAL A 53 11.29 -7.69 -2.79
CA VAL A 53 12.21 -6.69 -2.27
C VAL A 53 11.82 -5.28 -2.70
N VAL A 54 11.41 -5.12 -3.95
CA VAL A 54 10.97 -3.84 -4.48
C VAL A 54 9.63 -3.43 -3.88
N LEU A 55 8.70 -4.38 -3.77
CA LEU A 55 7.38 -4.14 -3.15
C LEU A 55 7.51 -3.70 -1.69
N GLU A 56 8.42 -4.31 -0.93
CA GLU A 56 8.65 -3.96 0.47
C GLU A 56 9.04 -2.49 0.63
N ILE A 57 9.98 -2.02 -0.17
CA ILE A 57 10.44 -0.63 -0.16
C ILE A 57 9.30 0.31 -0.57
N PHE A 58 8.59 -0.05 -1.63
CA PHE A 58 7.46 0.73 -2.14
C PHE A 58 6.36 0.84 -1.09
N LEU A 59 5.98 -0.27 -0.47
CA LEU A 59 4.93 -0.29 0.56
C LEU A 59 5.33 0.57 1.76
N ALA A 60 6.55 0.44 2.26
CA ALA A 60 7.03 1.26 3.37
C ALA A 60 6.96 2.75 3.05
N THR A 61 7.37 3.12 1.84
CA THR A 61 7.33 4.51 1.38
C THR A 61 5.89 5.01 1.22
N ALA A 62 5.01 4.19 0.68
CA ALA A 62 3.60 4.53 0.51
C ALA A 62 2.90 4.73 1.86
N LEU A 63 3.17 3.87 2.83
CA LEU A 63 2.61 4.00 4.17
C LEU A 63 3.14 5.25 4.89
N ALA A 64 4.42 5.55 4.74
CA ALA A 64 5.00 6.79 5.29
C ALA A 64 4.36 8.02 4.64
N TRP A 65 4.16 7.99 3.33
CA TRP A 65 3.46 9.05 2.59
C TRP A 65 2.02 9.22 3.11
N ARG A 66 1.30 8.11 3.28
CA ARG A 66 -0.07 8.15 3.82
C ARG A 66 -0.10 8.79 5.22
N GLY A 67 0.88 8.48 6.04
CA GLY A 67 0.99 9.02 7.40
C GLY A 67 1.24 10.53 7.44
N ARG A 68 1.74 11.11 6.37
CA ARG A 68 2.02 12.54 6.27
C ARG A 68 0.90 13.37 5.66
N THR A 69 -0.06 12.74 5.02
CA THR A 69 -1.18 13.47 4.41
C THR A 69 -2.33 13.61 5.40
N ASP A 70 -2.85 14.82 5.51
CA ASP A 70 -4.03 15.12 6.32
C ASP A 70 -5.27 15.43 5.46
N HIS A 71 -5.13 15.35 4.15
CA HIS A 71 -6.22 15.65 3.23
C HIS A 71 -7.20 14.48 3.17
N ALA A 72 -8.40 14.67 3.71
CA ALA A 72 -9.39 13.61 3.88
C ALA A 72 -9.74 12.86 2.59
N VAL A 73 -9.85 13.56 1.47
CA VAL A 73 -10.18 12.92 0.19
C VAL A 73 -9.02 12.06 -0.31
N VAL A 74 -7.79 12.57 -0.17
CA VAL A 74 -6.58 11.82 -0.54
C VAL A 74 -6.47 10.56 0.31
N GLN A 75 -6.74 10.68 1.61
CA GLN A 75 -6.76 9.54 2.51
C GLN A 75 -7.78 8.49 2.07
N ALA A 76 -9.00 8.91 1.80
CA ALA A 76 -10.07 8.00 1.39
C ALA A 76 -9.75 7.29 0.07
N LEU A 77 -9.21 8.00 -0.90
CA LEU A 77 -8.85 7.41 -2.19
C LEU A 77 -7.64 6.48 -2.11
N SER A 78 -6.75 6.73 -1.17
CA SER A 78 -5.51 5.96 -1.00
C SER A 78 -5.70 4.70 -0.18
N ASP A 79 -6.55 4.73 0.83
CA ASP A 79 -6.66 3.65 1.81
C ASP A 79 -7.08 2.32 1.19
N GLY A 80 -7.96 2.34 0.20
CA GLY A 80 -8.37 1.14 -0.51
C GLY A 80 -7.22 0.49 -1.28
N PHE A 81 -6.42 1.29 -1.95
CA PHE A 81 -5.23 0.81 -2.65
C PHE A 81 -4.21 0.23 -1.67
N LEU A 82 -3.92 0.96 -0.59
CA LEU A 82 -2.95 0.52 0.41
C LEU A 82 -3.38 -0.77 1.09
N ALA A 83 -4.67 -0.91 1.40
CA ALA A 83 -5.19 -2.14 1.98
C ALA A 83 -5.04 -3.33 1.02
N THR A 84 -5.31 -3.14 -0.26
CA THR A 84 -5.13 -4.18 -1.28
C THR A 84 -3.66 -4.55 -1.43
N LEU A 85 -2.79 -3.55 -1.50
CA LEU A 85 -1.35 -3.75 -1.60
C LEU A 85 -0.81 -4.50 -0.38
N LEU A 86 -1.34 -4.19 0.79
CA LEU A 86 -0.97 -4.85 2.04
C LEU A 86 -1.30 -6.34 2.02
N VAL A 87 -2.46 -6.73 1.49
CA VAL A 87 -2.82 -8.14 1.35
C VAL A 87 -1.81 -8.87 0.47
N ILE A 88 -1.47 -8.29 -0.68
CA ILE A 88 -0.48 -8.88 -1.60
C ILE A 88 0.87 -9.02 -0.90
N ALA A 89 1.31 -7.98 -0.19
CA ALA A 89 2.58 -7.98 0.53
C ALA A 89 2.62 -9.06 1.62
N GLU A 90 1.57 -9.18 2.40
CA GLU A 90 1.48 -10.20 3.45
C GLU A 90 1.53 -11.61 2.86
N ARG A 91 0.83 -11.84 1.76
CA ARG A 91 0.86 -13.12 1.05
C ARG A 91 2.22 -13.41 0.43
N ALA A 92 2.97 -12.37 0.09
CA ALA A 92 4.35 -12.49 -0.39
C ALA A 92 5.35 -12.71 0.76
N GLY A 93 4.90 -12.76 2.00
CA GLY A 93 5.77 -12.95 3.16
C GLY A 93 6.49 -11.70 3.63
N ILE A 94 6.04 -10.53 3.20
CA ILE A 94 6.65 -9.26 3.60
C ILE A 94 6.13 -8.84 4.96
N THR A 95 7.06 -8.53 5.87
CA THR A 95 6.72 -7.94 7.15
C THR A 95 6.62 -6.43 7.00
N THR A 96 5.45 -5.88 7.31
CA THR A 96 5.19 -4.47 7.15
C THR A 96 5.58 -3.69 8.39
N SER A 97 6.39 -2.66 8.22
CA SER A 97 6.70 -1.71 9.28
C SER A 97 5.74 -0.52 9.21
N TRP A 98 5.06 -0.28 10.32
CA TRP A 98 4.12 0.84 10.47
C TRP A 98 4.73 2.02 11.21
N ALA A 99 5.97 1.89 11.64
CA ALA A 99 6.65 2.96 12.35
C ALA A 99 6.84 4.16 11.42
N ALA A 100 6.46 5.34 11.88
CA ALA A 100 6.84 6.55 11.21
C ALA A 100 8.36 6.60 11.14
N PRO A 101 8.94 7.02 10.00
CA PRO A 101 10.39 7.17 9.93
C PRO A 101 10.83 8.15 11.01
N ALA A 102 11.67 7.66 11.90
CA ALA A 102 12.24 8.48 12.94
C ALA A 102 13.05 9.60 12.29
N GLY A 103 12.80 10.83 12.69
CA GLY A 103 13.56 11.97 12.20
C GLY A 103 13.22 12.41 10.80
N GLY A 104 12.03 12.16 10.37
CA GLY A 104 11.55 12.61 9.07
C GLY A 104 11.43 14.11 8.93
N GLU A 105 12.54 14.79 9.17
CA GLU A 105 12.64 16.11 8.67
C GLU A 105 13.04 15.97 7.23
N THR A 106 12.18 15.98 6.40
CA THR A 106 12.48 16.28 5.04
C THR A 106 11.37 17.12 4.57
N GLY A 107 11.71 18.16 3.97
CA GLY A 107 10.83 19.12 3.42
C GLY A 107 9.75 18.57 2.52
N GLY A 108 9.14 17.56 2.99
CA GLY A 108 7.86 17.15 2.51
C GLY A 108 6.89 18.27 2.83
N MET A 109 5.99 18.52 1.97
CA MET A 109 4.96 19.50 2.13
C MET A 109 4.37 19.43 3.52
N HIS A 110 4.87 20.32 4.36
CA HIS A 110 4.27 20.56 5.64
C HIS A 110 3.03 21.40 5.45
N ASP A 111 2.00 20.78 5.05
CA ASP A 111 0.69 21.29 5.37
C ASP A 111 0.21 20.66 6.66
N VAL A 112 1.12 20.46 7.55
CA VAL A 112 0.75 20.15 8.90
C VAL A 112 0.46 21.45 9.59
N GLN A 113 -0.71 21.93 9.38
CA GLN A 113 -1.32 22.81 10.35
C GLN A 113 -1.40 22.00 11.61
N GLY A 114 -0.50 22.33 12.52
CA GLY A 114 -0.36 21.61 13.74
C GLY A 114 -1.70 21.27 14.37
N ARG A 115 -2.06 20.05 14.32
CA ARG A 115 -2.91 19.55 15.36
C ARG A 115 -2.07 19.51 16.62
N SER A 116 -2.10 20.62 17.31
CA SER A 116 -1.68 20.63 18.68
C SER A 116 -2.69 19.88 19.52
N GLY A 117 -2.78 18.58 19.28
CA GLY A 117 -3.35 17.71 20.24
C GLY A 117 -2.20 17.12 21.02
N PRO A 118 -2.36 16.83 22.30
CA PRO A 118 -1.38 16.03 22.98
C PRO A 118 -1.29 14.71 22.25
N LEU A 119 -0.20 14.54 21.52
CA LEU A 119 0.22 13.23 21.09
C LEU A 119 0.58 12.51 22.38
N SER A 120 -0.41 11.92 22.99
CA SER A 120 -0.14 10.92 23.98
C SER A 120 0.71 9.90 23.25
N GLY A 121 1.93 9.78 23.68
CA GLY A 121 2.89 8.89 23.08
C GLY A 121 2.44 7.46 23.22
N HIS A 122 1.53 7.08 22.39
CA HIS A 122 1.19 5.71 22.18
C HIS A 122 2.05 5.21 21.05
N ASP A 123 2.79 4.21 21.36
CA ASP A 123 3.66 3.44 20.54
C ASP A 123 3.14 3.27 19.11
N GLY A 124 3.38 4.25 18.26
CA GLY A 124 3.41 4.10 16.82
C GLY A 124 2.18 3.59 16.08
N GLU A 125 1.11 3.27 16.77
CA GLU A 125 -0.12 2.87 16.09
C GLU A 125 -1.00 4.09 15.86
N PHE A 126 -0.94 4.57 14.62
CA PHE A 126 -1.84 5.61 14.17
C PHE A 126 -3.22 5.01 13.91
N GLU A 127 -4.26 5.74 14.24
CA GLU A 127 -5.64 5.31 13.99
C GLU A 127 -5.87 4.88 12.55
N TRP A 128 -5.30 5.59 11.59
CA TRP A 128 -5.42 5.25 10.18
C TRP A 128 -4.76 3.90 9.84
N SER A 129 -3.65 3.57 10.49
CA SER A 129 -2.97 2.30 10.22
C SER A 129 -3.78 1.11 10.70
N VAL A 130 -4.47 1.27 11.83
CA VAL A 130 -5.41 0.26 12.33
C VAL A 130 -6.55 0.07 11.33
N ALA A 131 -7.11 1.18 10.83
CA ALA A 131 -8.20 1.14 9.84
C ALA A 131 -7.78 0.47 8.53
N VAL A 132 -6.58 0.78 8.03
CA VAL A 132 -6.05 0.16 6.81
C VAL A 132 -5.80 -1.33 7.00
N ARG A 133 -5.23 -1.74 8.13
CA ARG A 133 -5.03 -3.15 8.46
C ARG A 133 -6.33 -3.92 8.57
N GLU A 134 -7.32 -3.31 9.19
CA GLU A 134 -8.65 -3.93 9.30
C GLU A 134 -9.30 -4.08 7.92
N ARG A 135 -9.17 -3.06 7.07
CA ARG A 135 -9.65 -3.16 5.71
C ARG A 135 -8.92 -4.25 4.93
N ALA A 136 -7.61 -4.38 5.10
CA ALA A 136 -6.83 -5.44 4.48
C ALA A 136 -7.33 -6.82 4.91
N ARG A 137 -7.60 -7.02 6.18
CA ARG A 137 -8.17 -8.27 6.69
C ARG A 137 -9.52 -8.61 6.05
N GLN A 138 -10.38 -7.59 5.90
CA GLN A 138 -11.66 -7.78 5.23
C GLN A 138 -11.47 -8.15 3.76
N LEU A 139 -10.58 -7.44 3.06
CA LEU A 139 -10.31 -7.70 1.65
C LEU A 139 -9.70 -9.07 1.41
N ASP A 140 -8.85 -9.55 2.31
CA ASP A 140 -8.24 -10.87 2.20
C ASP A 140 -9.28 -11.98 2.00
N ASN A 141 -10.44 -11.84 2.62
CA ASN A 141 -11.54 -12.79 2.45
C ASN A 141 -12.18 -12.75 1.06
N PHE A 142 -12.06 -11.63 0.35
CA PHE A 142 -12.63 -11.46 -0.98
C PHE A 142 -11.60 -11.60 -2.10
N MET A 143 -10.32 -11.56 -1.77
CA MET A 143 -9.25 -11.66 -2.74
C MET A 143 -8.88 -13.13 -2.96
N GLY A 144 -9.30 -13.69 -4.09
CA GLY A 144 -8.92 -15.03 -4.48
C GLY A 144 -7.40 -15.20 -4.64
N SER A 145 -6.93 -16.34 -4.34
CA SER A 145 -5.53 -16.71 -4.56
C SER A 145 -5.42 -17.88 -5.52
#